data_4787c47c6a6fd07bedb594848d6315cb
#
_entry.id   4787c47c6a6fd07bedb594848d6315cb
#
_cell.length_a   1.000
_cell.length_b   1.000
_cell.length_c   1.000
_cell.angle_alpha   90.00
_cell.angle_beta   90.00
_cell.angle_gamma   90.00
#
_symmetry.space_group_name_H-M   'P 1'
#
loop_
_entity.id
_entity.type
_entity.pdbx_description
1 polymer ?
#
loop_
_entity_poly.entity_id
_entity_poly.type
_entity_poly.pdbx_seq_one_letter_code
_entity_poly.pdbx_strand_id
1 'polypeptide(L)'
;LHIEEPEPPAPVTEPEKIFEEVLDEHPVSIQVNGQWQIFPNAKAAEEASYEEYKANLRRNAKNFRITDEHLGEGGPKAKFQANVNAIHLLKELEAAGQQASPEQQEVLSRYVGWGGLSDAFDPEKPAWALEYAQLKELLTPEEYAAARSSTLNAHYTSPTVIQAIY
;
A
#
# COMPACT_ATOMS: atom_id res chain seq x y z
N LEU A 1 42.15 -48.09 -31.91
CA LEU A 1 41.09 -48.05 -30.85
C LEU A 1 40.57 -46.66 -30.76
N HIS A 2 39.41 -46.42 -31.31
CA HIS A 2 38.63 -45.18 -31.18
C HIS A 2 37.83 -45.33 -29.88
N ILE A 3 38.07 -44.49 -28.93
CA ILE A 3 37.29 -44.39 -27.70
C ILE A 3 36.25 -43.31 -28.01
N GLU A 4 34.97 -43.72 -28.22
CA GLU A 4 33.83 -42.79 -28.26
C GLU A 4 33.67 -42.18 -26.86
N GLU A 5 33.71 -40.82 -26.77
CA GLU A 5 33.32 -40.10 -25.57
C GLU A 5 31.81 -40.25 -25.39
N PRO A 6 31.32 -40.49 -24.17
CA PRO A 6 29.88 -40.57 -23.92
C PRO A 6 29.21 -39.20 -24.13
N GLU A 7 28.10 -39.22 -24.86
CA GLU A 7 27.24 -38.06 -25.05
C GLU A 7 26.83 -37.41 -23.69
N PRO A 8 26.84 -36.09 -23.60
CA PRO A 8 26.38 -35.43 -22.39
C PRO A 8 24.89 -35.75 -22.13
N PRO A 9 24.50 -35.95 -20.86
CA PRO A 9 23.11 -36.25 -20.53
C PRO A 9 22.20 -35.11 -21.00
N ALA A 10 21.03 -35.49 -21.52
CA ALA A 10 19.98 -34.54 -21.95
C ALA A 10 19.63 -33.55 -20.83
N PRO A 11 19.34 -32.29 -21.14
CA PRO A 11 18.99 -31.30 -20.13
C PRO A 11 17.77 -31.77 -19.31
N VAL A 12 17.98 -31.89 -18.01
CA VAL A 12 16.91 -32.21 -17.04
C VAL A 12 15.98 -31.00 -17.05
N THR A 13 14.80 -31.16 -17.64
CA THR A 13 13.71 -30.20 -17.51
C THR A 13 13.34 -30.12 -16.03
N GLU A 14 13.53 -28.96 -15.43
CA GLU A 14 13.29 -28.72 -14.01
C GLU A 14 11.83 -29.09 -13.66
N PRO A 15 11.59 -30.01 -12.72
CA PRO A 15 10.24 -30.46 -12.36
C PRO A 15 9.35 -29.33 -11.79
N GLU A 16 9.95 -28.25 -11.32
CA GLU A 16 9.23 -27.09 -10.76
C GLU A 16 8.43 -26.32 -11.82
N LYS A 17 8.94 -26.15 -13.04
CA LYS A 17 8.21 -25.45 -14.11
C LYS A 17 7.00 -26.23 -14.61
N ILE A 18 7.08 -27.57 -14.63
CA ILE A 18 5.96 -28.41 -15.03
C ILE A 18 4.85 -28.36 -13.98
N PHE A 19 5.19 -28.20 -12.69
CA PHE A 19 4.20 -28.13 -11.61
C PHE A 19 3.46 -26.78 -11.58
N GLU A 20 4.14 -25.66 -11.87
CA GLU A 20 3.50 -24.34 -11.97
C GLU A 20 2.58 -24.25 -13.20
N GLU A 21 2.99 -24.71 -14.37
CA GLU A 21 2.14 -24.71 -15.56
C GLU A 21 0.90 -25.62 -15.42
N VAL A 22 1.03 -26.77 -14.76
CA VAL A 22 -0.09 -27.72 -14.55
C VAL A 22 -1.09 -27.19 -13.50
N LEU A 23 -0.64 -26.45 -12.48
CA LEU A 23 -1.54 -25.86 -11.48
C LEU A 23 -2.34 -24.67 -12.02
N ASP A 24 -1.85 -23.99 -13.05
CA ASP A 24 -2.51 -22.82 -13.65
C ASP A 24 -3.60 -23.22 -14.67
N GLU A 25 -3.68 -24.49 -15.09
CA GLU A 25 -4.66 -25.00 -16.08
C GLU A 25 -5.90 -25.67 -15.45
N HIS A 26 -5.97 -25.81 -14.12
CA HIS A 26 -7.10 -26.50 -13.49
C HIS A 26 -8.22 -25.52 -13.14
N PRO A 27 -9.49 -25.84 -13.51
CA PRO A 27 -10.63 -25.02 -13.13
C PRO A 27 -10.79 -24.93 -11.61
N VAL A 28 -10.98 -23.72 -11.12
CA VAL A 28 -11.19 -23.42 -9.69
C VAL A 28 -12.56 -22.81 -9.49
N SER A 29 -13.29 -23.29 -8.48
CA SER A 29 -14.59 -22.74 -8.10
C SER A 29 -14.44 -21.84 -6.88
N ILE A 30 -14.87 -20.59 -6.99
CA ILE A 30 -14.92 -19.63 -5.88
C ILE A 30 -16.29 -18.95 -5.84
N GLN A 31 -16.63 -18.37 -4.69
CA GLN A 31 -17.81 -17.50 -4.57
C GLN A 31 -17.45 -16.08 -4.96
N VAL A 32 -18.20 -15.52 -5.93
CA VAL A 32 -18.14 -14.11 -6.34
C VAL A 32 -19.55 -13.53 -6.23
N ASN A 33 -19.73 -12.46 -5.47
CA ASN A 33 -21.05 -11.87 -5.14
C ASN A 33 -22.05 -12.89 -4.55
N GLY A 34 -21.56 -13.82 -3.71
CA GLY A 34 -22.36 -14.85 -3.08
C GLY A 34 -22.79 -16.00 -4.00
N GLN A 35 -22.35 -16.04 -5.26
CA GLN A 35 -22.63 -17.09 -6.22
C GLN A 35 -21.37 -17.88 -6.56
N TRP A 36 -21.52 -19.23 -6.63
CA TRP A 36 -20.42 -20.09 -7.09
C TRP A 36 -20.17 -19.89 -8.58
N GLN A 37 -18.92 -19.57 -8.94
CA GLN A 37 -18.47 -19.45 -10.32
C GLN A 37 -17.23 -20.32 -10.55
N ILE A 38 -17.11 -20.87 -11.77
CA ILE A 38 -16.00 -21.70 -12.17
C ILE A 38 -15.08 -20.85 -13.04
N PHE A 39 -13.80 -20.78 -12.66
CA PHE A 39 -12.75 -20.07 -13.40
C PHE A 39 -11.80 -21.08 -14.04
N PRO A 40 -11.19 -20.75 -15.19
CA PRO A 40 -10.33 -21.69 -15.92
C PRO A 40 -9.07 -22.07 -15.13
N ASN A 41 -8.62 -21.23 -14.21
CA ASN A 41 -7.45 -21.46 -13.39
C ASN A 41 -7.48 -20.62 -12.11
N ALA A 42 -6.55 -20.87 -11.19
CA ALA A 42 -6.43 -20.17 -9.91
C ALA A 42 -6.20 -18.67 -10.06
N LYS A 43 -5.40 -18.25 -11.05
CA LYS A 43 -5.11 -16.85 -11.32
C LYS A 43 -6.35 -16.06 -11.72
N ALA A 44 -7.17 -16.61 -12.63
CA ALA A 44 -8.44 -15.98 -13.02
C ALA A 44 -9.44 -15.88 -11.85
N ALA A 45 -9.45 -16.87 -10.95
CA ALA A 45 -10.24 -16.84 -9.74
C ALA A 45 -9.77 -15.75 -8.77
N GLU A 46 -8.48 -15.61 -8.58
CA GLU A 46 -7.87 -14.58 -7.73
C GLU A 46 -8.15 -13.18 -8.27
N GLU A 47 -7.98 -12.96 -9.58
CA GLU A 47 -8.30 -11.69 -10.24
C GLU A 47 -9.78 -11.32 -10.05
N ALA A 48 -10.71 -12.29 -10.23
CA ALA A 48 -12.14 -12.06 -10.04
C ALA A 48 -12.50 -11.73 -8.60
N SER A 49 -11.89 -12.44 -7.63
CA SER A 49 -12.05 -12.15 -6.20
C SER A 49 -11.55 -10.76 -5.83
N TYR A 50 -10.43 -10.35 -6.37
CA TYR A 50 -9.86 -9.02 -6.17
C TYR A 50 -10.72 -7.91 -6.79
N GLU A 51 -11.28 -8.12 -8.00
CA GLU A 51 -12.20 -7.17 -8.61
C GLU A 51 -13.52 -7.04 -7.81
N GLU A 52 -14.04 -8.15 -7.29
CA GLU A 52 -15.20 -8.11 -6.38
C GLU A 52 -14.88 -7.31 -5.11
N TYR A 53 -13.74 -7.54 -4.50
CA TYR A 53 -13.28 -6.79 -3.33
C TYR A 53 -13.22 -5.28 -3.64
N LYS A 54 -12.60 -4.89 -4.74
CA LYS A 54 -12.56 -3.48 -5.18
C LYS A 54 -13.95 -2.90 -5.45
N ALA A 55 -14.83 -3.68 -6.06
CA ALA A 55 -16.21 -3.24 -6.34
C ALA A 55 -17.02 -3.05 -5.05
N ASN A 56 -16.81 -3.91 -4.04
CA ASN A 56 -17.41 -3.79 -2.73
C ASN A 56 -16.89 -2.55 -1.97
N LEU A 57 -15.59 -2.29 -2.04
CA LEU A 57 -14.99 -1.07 -1.50
C LEU A 57 -15.65 0.18 -2.11
N ARG A 58 -15.79 0.23 -3.44
CA ARG A 58 -16.41 1.38 -4.14
C ARG A 58 -17.89 1.56 -3.79
N ARG A 59 -18.67 0.46 -3.68
CA ARG A 59 -20.09 0.49 -3.32
C ARG A 59 -20.35 1.00 -1.91
N ASN A 60 -19.45 0.65 -0.99
CA ASN A 60 -19.60 0.99 0.42
C ASN A 60 -18.82 2.26 0.81
N ALA A 61 -17.99 2.79 -0.10
CA ALA A 61 -17.24 4.01 0.14
C ALA A 61 -18.22 5.19 0.29
N LYS A 62 -18.21 5.79 1.47
CA LYS A 62 -18.88 7.07 1.69
C LYS A 62 -17.84 8.16 1.50
N ASN A 63 -18.18 9.17 0.68
CA ASN A 63 -17.31 10.32 0.53
C ASN A 63 -17.16 11.02 1.89
N PHE A 64 -15.94 10.99 2.42
CA PHE A 64 -15.60 11.74 3.62
C PHE A 64 -15.47 13.22 3.27
N ARG A 65 -16.10 14.08 4.08
CA ARG A 65 -15.95 15.53 3.98
C ARG A 65 -15.10 16.00 5.14
N ILE A 66 -14.00 16.66 4.84
CA ILE A 66 -13.16 17.32 5.84
C ILE A 66 -13.99 18.47 6.43
N THR A 67 -14.20 18.43 7.75
CA THR A 67 -14.90 19.46 8.53
C THR A 67 -13.98 20.24 9.46
N ASP A 68 -12.74 19.75 9.63
CA ASP A 68 -11.71 20.41 10.45
C ASP A 68 -11.10 21.57 9.67
N GLU A 69 -11.47 22.80 10.04
CA GLU A 69 -10.94 24.03 9.45
C GLU A 69 -9.45 24.26 9.79
N HIS A 70 -8.95 23.60 10.85
CA HIS A 70 -7.56 23.69 11.34
C HIS A 70 -6.66 22.56 10.80
N LEU A 71 -7.17 21.80 9.83
CA LEU A 71 -6.42 20.68 9.26
C LEU A 71 -5.08 21.17 8.68
N GLY A 72 -4.00 20.49 9.05
CA GLY A 72 -2.65 20.84 8.63
C GLY A 72 -2.03 22.03 9.38
N GLU A 73 -2.73 22.61 10.36
CA GLU A 73 -2.15 23.57 11.28
C GLU A 73 -1.23 22.90 12.30
N GLY A 74 -0.36 23.70 12.90
CA GLY A 74 0.61 23.23 13.87
C GLY A 74 2.04 23.16 13.36
N GLY A 75 2.96 22.93 14.28
CA GLY A 75 4.39 22.84 13.97
C GLY A 75 4.77 21.55 13.25
N PRO A 76 6.02 21.45 12.76
CA PRO A 76 6.49 20.28 12.02
C PRO A 76 6.31 18.95 12.76
N LYS A 77 6.53 18.92 14.08
CA LYS A 77 6.34 17.71 14.91
C LYS A 77 4.87 17.26 14.97
N ALA A 78 3.92 18.20 15.04
CA ALA A 78 2.50 17.87 15.03
C ALA A 78 2.05 17.29 13.69
N LYS A 79 2.52 17.86 12.58
CA LYS A 79 2.28 17.33 11.22
C LYS A 79 2.88 15.96 11.03
N PHE A 80 4.10 15.75 11.51
CA PHE A 80 4.75 14.45 11.50
C PHE A 80 3.90 13.39 12.23
N GLN A 81 3.47 13.70 13.46
CA GLN A 81 2.68 12.76 14.26
C GLN A 81 1.32 12.45 13.62
N ALA A 82 0.68 13.44 13.01
CA ALA A 82 -0.57 13.23 12.27
C ALA A 82 -0.37 12.29 11.07
N ASN A 83 0.70 12.46 10.30
CA ASN A 83 1.05 11.56 9.20
C ASN A 83 1.32 10.13 9.67
N VAL A 84 2.10 9.98 10.74
CA VAL A 84 2.41 8.66 11.32
C VAL A 84 1.16 7.94 11.79
N ASN A 85 0.29 8.64 12.52
CA ASN A 85 -0.98 8.07 13.01
C ASN A 85 -1.88 7.61 11.85
N ALA A 86 -1.96 8.41 10.78
CA ALA A 86 -2.74 8.05 9.59
C ALA A 86 -2.17 6.81 8.87
N ILE A 87 -0.84 6.72 8.73
CA ILE A 87 -0.19 5.57 8.09
C ILE A 87 -0.34 4.29 8.94
N HIS A 88 -0.18 4.39 10.27
CA HIS A 88 -0.43 3.26 11.17
C HIS A 88 -1.85 2.72 10.99
N LEU A 89 -2.83 3.60 11.09
CA LEU A 89 -4.23 3.23 10.94
C LEU A 89 -4.52 2.61 9.55
N LEU A 90 -3.94 3.19 8.49
CA LEU A 90 -4.09 2.65 7.14
C LEU A 90 -3.58 1.20 7.06
N LYS A 91 -2.36 0.95 7.56
CA LYS A 91 -1.75 -0.39 7.57
C LYS A 91 -2.56 -1.40 8.41
N GLU A 92 -3.13 -0.98 9.53
CA GLU A 92 -4.02 -1.81 10.35
C GLU A 92 -5.30 -2.18 9.59
N LEU A 93 -5.93 -1.21 8.93
CA LEU A 93 -7.14 -1.43 8.14
C LEU A 93 -6.89 -2.34 6.94
N GLU A 94 -5.77 -2.13 6.23
CA GLU A 94 -5.36 -2.99 5.10
C GLU A 94 -5.09 -4.42 5.56
N ALA A 95 -4.36 -4.61 6.65
CA ALA A 95 -4.07 -5.93 7.21
C ALA A 95 -5.35 -6.66 7.68
N ALA A 96 -6.35 -5.92 8.18
CA ALA A 96 -7.64 -6.46 8.60
C ALA A 96 -8.65 -6.62 7.44
N GLY A 97 -8.35 -6.10 6.24
CA GLY A 97 -9.30 -6.05 5.12
C GLY A 97 -10.56 -5.23 5.44
N GLN A 98 -10.43 -4.21 6.29
CA GLN A 98 -11.54 -3.41 6.79
C GLN A 98 -11.59 -2.02 6.17
N GLN A 99 -12.80 -1.48 6.06
CA GLN A 99 -13.01 -0.08 5.72
C GLN A 99 -12.93 0.80 6.97
N ALA A 100 -12.47 2.03 6.77
CA ALA A 100 -12.42 3.02 7.83
C ALA A 100 -13.82 3.44 8.31
N SER A 101 -14.04 3.41 9.64
CA SER A 101 -15.20 4.06 10.27
C SER A 101 -15.14 5.59 10.07
N PRO A 102 -16.24 6.32 10.31
CA PRO A 102 -16.22 7.79 10.27
C PRO A 102 -15.12 8.42 11.14
N GLU A 103 -14.90 7.89 12.34
CA GLU A 103 -13.87 8.37 13.27
C GLU A 103 -12.47 8.07 12.74
N GLN A 104 -12.29 6.90 12.11
CA GLN A 104 -11.04 6.51 11.48
C GLN A 104 -10.76 7.34 10.21
N GLN A 105 -11.80 7.67 9.44
CA GLN A 105 -11.67 8.58 8.30
C GLN A 105 -11.20 9.98 8.73
N GLU A 106 -11.63 10.45 9.89
CA GLU A 106 -11.14 11.69 10.51
C GLU A 106 -9.62 11.62 10.75
N VAL A 107 -9.13 10.51 11.32
CA VAL A 107 -7.69 10.31 11.55
C VAL A 107 -6.92 10.26 10.23
N LEU A 108 -7.42 9.49 9.24
CA LEU A 108 -6.80 9.38 7.92
C LEU A 108 -6.74 10.73 7.19
N SER A 109 -7.76 11.58 7.35
CA SER A 109 -7.83 12.91 6.72
C SER A 109 -6.74 13.87 7.21
N ARG A 110 -6.14 13.60 8.37
CA ARG A 110 -5.05 14.41 8.94
C ARG A 110 -3.69 14.16 8.32
N TYR A 111 -3.60 13.25 7.37
CA TYR A 111 -2.38 13.09 6.57
C TYR A 111 -2.19 14.29 5.64
N VAL A 112 -1.14 15.05 5.88
CA VAL A 112 -0.83 16.29 5.13
C VAL A 112 0.43 16.19 4.26
N GLY A 113 0.99 14.99 4.14
CA GLY A 113 2.21 14.75 3.36
C GLY A 113 3.49 15.19 4.08
N TRP A 114 4.60 15.03 3.40
CA TRP A 114 5.94 15.23 3.97
C TRP A 114 6.59 16.56 3.59
N GLY A 115 5.87 17.43 2.88
CA GLY A 115 6.38 18.75 2.53
C GLY A 115 6.81 19.56 3.75
N GLY A 116 8.05 20.06 3.71
CA GLY A 116 8.64 20.81 4.84
C GLY A 116 9.07 19.98 6.04
N LEU A 117 9.05 18.63 5.95
CA LEU A 117 9.47 17.71 7.01
C LEU A 117 10.79 16.98 6.68
N SER A 118 11.66 17.58 5.88
CA SER A 118 12.95 16.98 5.46
C SER A 118 13.83 16.57 6.64
N ASP A 119 13.79 17.31 7.75
CA ASP A 119 14.57 17.03 8.95
C ASP A 119 14.22 15.68 9.60
N ALA A 120 12.98 15.19 9.44
CA ALA A 120 12.57 13.87 9.92
C ALA A 120 13.24 12.72 9.16
N PHE A 121 13.77 12.97 7.98
CA PHE A 121 14.47 12.01 7.12
C PHE A 121 16.00 12.15 7.16
N ASP A 122 16.52 13.04 8.01
CA ASP A 122 17.94 13.31 8.14
C ASP A 122 18.50 12.66 9.42
N PRO A 123 19.39 11.63 9.29
CA PRO A 123 20.00 10.98 10.46
C PRO A 123 20.90 11.90 11.27
N GLU A 124 21.38 13.02 10.68
CA GLU A 124 22.28 13.98 11.33
C GLU A 124 21.52 15.04 12.15
N LYS A 125 20.21 14.91 12.30
CA LYS A 125 19.36 15.85 13.06
C LYS A 125 19.00 15.30 14.45
N PRO A 126 19.73 15.61 15.53
CA PRO A 126 19.47 15.05 16.86
C PRO A 126 18.06 15.36 17.37
N ALA A 127 17.51 16.53 17.03
CA ALA A 127 16.16 16.93 17.40
C ALA A 127 15.05 16.07 16.76
N TRP A 128 15.39 15.27 15.75
CA TRP A 128 14.48 14.41 14.98
C TRP A 128 14.86 12.91 15.04
N ALA A 129 15.79 12.55 15.90
CA ALA A 129 16.32 11.18 15.97
C ALA A 129 15.23 10.13 16.27
N LEU A 130 14.25 10.44 17.12
CA LEU A 130 13.14 9.55 17.44
C LEU A 130 12.20 9.38 16.25
N GLU A 131 11.84 10.47 15.58
CA GLU A 131 10.98 10.46 14.41
C GLU A 131 11.65 9.76 13.22
N TYR A 132 12.95 9.97 13.03
CA TYR A 132 13.74 9.25 12.04
C TYR A 132 13.67 7.73 12.26
N ALA A 133 13.90 7.27 13.51
CA ALA A 133 13.82 5.87 13.87
C ALA A 133 12.40 5.31 13.63
N GLN A 134 11.36 6.07 14.01
CA GLN A 134 9.97 5.70 13.82
C GLN A 134 9.60 5.53 12.34
N LEU A 135 10.09 6.41 11.46
CA LEU A 135 9.87 6.25 10.00
C LEU A 135 10.52 5.00 9.45
N LYS A 136 11.72 4.66 9.93
CA LYS A 136 12.43 3.45 9.50
C LYS A 136 11.74 2.17 9.94
N GLU A 137 11.02 2.19 11.04
CA GLU A 137 10.24 1.06 11.54
C GLU A 137 8.88 0.96 10.83
N LEU A 138 8.23 2.11 10.58
CA LEU A 138 6.88 2.18 10.02
C LEU A 138 6.84 1.91 8.52
N LEU A 139 7.81 2.41 7.77
CA LEU A 139 7.81 2.40 6.30
C LEU A 139 8.72 1.30 5.73
N THR A 140 8.28 0.68 4.66
CA THR A 140 9.18 -0.16 3.85
C THR A 140 10.28 0.69 3.22
N PRO A 141 11.40 0.11 2.75
CA PRO A 141 12.45 0.87 2.07
C PRO A 141 11.93 1.70 0.89
N GLU A 142 10.98 1.17 0.13
CA GLU A 142 10.35 1.81 -1.03
C GLU A 142 9.45 2.97 -0.60
N GLU A 143 8.59 2.76 0.41
CA GLU A 143 7.74 3.79 0.99
C GLU A 143 8.58 4.92 1.58
N TYR A 144 9.65 4.57 2.30
CA TYR A 144 10.57 5.54 2.87
C TYR A 144 11.25 6.39 1.80
N ALA A 145 11.73 5.78 0.70
CA ALA A 145 12.36 6.49 -0.41
C ALA A 145 11.36 7.45 -1.09
N ALA A 146 10.13 6.99 -1.33
CA ALA A 146 9.06 7.81 -1.90
C ALA A 146 8.69 8.98 -0.97
N ALA A 147 8.51 8.73 0.33
CA ALA A 147 8.22 9.76 1.32
C ALA A 147 9.32 10.81 1.39
N ARG A 148 10.60 10.38 1.46
CA ARG A 148 11.76 11.27 1.47
C ARG A 148 11.83 12.15 0.21
N SER A 149 11.61 11.58 -0.96
CA SER A 149 11.65 12.34 -2.22
C SER A 149 10.56 13.41 -2.31
N SER A 150 9.42 13.19 -1.65
CA SER A 150 8.28 14.11 -1.63
C SER A 150 8.46 15.31 -0.71
N THR A 151 9.47 15.32 0.18
CA THR A 151 9.66 16.38 1.18
C THR A 151 9.88 17.77 0.56
N LEU A 152 10.37 17.83 -0.67
CA LEU A 152 10.66 19.09 -1.38
C LEU A 152 9.46 19.59 -2.22
N ASN A 153 8.54 18.70 -2.61
CA ASN A 153 7.55 18.99 -3.64
C ASN A 153 6.09 18.81 -3.18
N ALA A 154 5.86 18.03 -2.13
CA ALA A 154 4.50 17.72 -1.66
C ALA A 154 4.09 18.69 -0.54
N HIS A 155 3.53 19.83 -0.90
CA HIS A 155 2.97 20.77 0.05
C HIS A 155 1.46 20.62 0.15
N TYR A 156 0.97 20.57 1.40
CA TYR A 156 -0.46 20.52 1.70
C TYR A 156 -1.13 21.88 1.41
N THR A 157 -2.24 21.85 0.69
CA THR A 157 -3.07 23.05 0.48
C THR A 157 -4.16 23.10 1.54
N SER A 158 -4.21 24.17 2.32
CA SER A 158 -5.17 24.28 3.43
C SER A 158 -6.63 24.32 2.93
N PRO A 159 -7.61 23.86 3.74
CA PRO A 159 -9.02 23.93 3.41
C PRO A 159 -9.47 25.35 3.07
N THR A 160 -8.98 26.36 3.78
CA THR A 160 -9.27 27.78 3.53
C THR A 160 -8.90 28.22 2.12
N VAL A 161 -7.73 27.78 1.62
CA VAL A 161 -7.29 28.09 0.24
C VAL A 161 -8.18 27.38 -0.77
N ILE A 162 -8.50 26.10 -0.52
CA ILE A 162 -9.40 25.34 -1.40
C ILE A 162 -10.77 26.00 -1.48
N GLN A 163 -11.37 26.37 -0.34
CA GLN A 163 -12.67 27.06 -0.29
C GLN A 163 -12.67 28.43 -0.97
N ALA A 164 -11.52 29.11 -1.02
CA ALA A 164 -11.42 30.40 -1.70
C ALA A 164 -11.32 30.27 -3.24
N ILE A 165 -11.01 29.06 -3.75
CA ILE A 165 -10.88 28.79 -5.19
C ILE A 165 -12.20 28.26 -5.78
N TYR A 166 -13.03 27.57 -4.98
CA TYR A 166 -14.30 26.95 -5.38
C TYR A 166 -15.51 27.65 -4.74
#